data_c4f9fa9861110d042e9072c9f8b3ff91
#
_entry.id   c4f9fa9861110d042e9072c9f8b3ff91
#
_cell.length_a   1.000
_cell.length_b   1.000
_cell.length_c   1.000
_cell.angle_alpha   90.00
_cell.angle_beta   90.00
_cell.angle_gamma   90.00
#
_symmetry.space_group_name_H-M   'P 1'
#
loop_
_entity.id
_entity.type
_entity.pdbx_description
1 polymer ?
#
loop_
_entity_poly.entity_id
_entity_poly.type
_entity_poly.pdbx_seq_one_letter_code
_entity_poly.pdbx_strand_id
1 'polypeptide(L)'
;MKKLLFLFLFLPILIWSQSNFDKGERLFHAKKYDEAQVILEGVLKTKPSDIKTLEYLGDIAAHQKEWVKGAEYYKKLKELKPTEAEYFYKYGGCLAMRAMEVNKLKALGMVGDMKEAFEKAIILNPKHIPARWALIEIYLQLPGFLGGSESKALEYSSELMQISSVDGYLSRGRIDEYFKRYPSAEKNYLRANEIGKSKVTFQKLYNLYLNKLKDPKKAQELKRKFEA
;
A
#
# COMPACT_ATOMS: atom_id res chain seq x y z
N MET A 1 -44.60 -31.94 -5.96
CA MET A 1 -44.29 -31.60 -4.55
C MET A 1 -42.84 -31.87 -4.09
N LYS A 2 -41.99 -32.57 -4.87
CA LYS A 2 -40.61 -32.90 -4.45
C LYS A 2 -39.58 -31.75 -4.65
N LYS A 3 -39.91 -30.72 -5.42
CA LYS A 3 -38.96 -29.60 -5.69
C LYS A 3 -38.93 -28.51 -4.62
N LEU A 4 -39.97 -28.43 -3.76
CA LEU A 4 -40.02 -27.40 -2.71
C LEU A 4 -39.16 -27.75 -1.46
N LEU A 5 -38.96 -29.06 -1.22
CA LEU A 5 -38.17 -29.53 -0.05
C LEU A 5 -36.70 -29.23 -0.16
N PHE A 6 -36.16 -29.10 -1.37
CA PHE A 6 -34.73 -28.82 -1.59
C PHE A 6 -34.37 -27.35 -1.32
N LEU A 7 -35.31 -26.43 -1.45
CA LEU A 7 -35.10 -25.00 -1.20
C LEU A 7 -34.93 -24.68 0.30
N PHE A 8 -35.64 -25.44 1.16
CA PHE A 8 -35.60 -25.24 2.61
C PHE A 8 -34.30 -25.72 3.29
N LEU A 9 -33.57 -26.64 2.69
CA LEU A 9 -32.32 -27.16 3.24
C LEU A 9 -31.14 -26.17 3.09
N PHE A 10 -31.19 -25.23 2.13
CA PHE A 10 -30.15 -24.24 1.92
C PHE A 10 -30.32 -22.94 2.73
N LEU A 11 -31.55 -22.63 3.17
CA LEU A 11 -31.86 -21.42 3.94
C LEU A 11 -31.07 -21.29 5.26
N PRO A 12 -30.99 -22.33 6.12
CA PRO A 12 -30.23 -22.20 7.39
C PRO A 12 -28.74 -22.00 7.19
N ILE A 13 -28.13 -22.56 6.13
CA ILE A 13 -26.74 -22.41 5.84
C ILE A 13 -26.39 -20.96 5.43
N LEU A 14 -27.27 -20.32 4.68
CA LEU A 14 -27.12 -18.93 4.25
C LEU A 14 -27.23 -17.96 5.43
N ILE A 15 -28.18 -18.18 6.34
CA ILE A 15 -28.39 -17.35 7.54
C ILE A 15 -27.20 -17.49 8.49
N TRP A 16 -26.66 -18.69 8.67
CA TRP A 16 -25.52 -18.93 9.55
C TRP A 16 -24.23 -18.32 9.01
N SER A 17 -24.03 -18.39 7.70
CA SER A 17 -22.89 -17.76 7.01
C SER A 17 -22.92 -16.24 7.12
N GLN A 18 -24.09 -15.59 7.01
CA GLN A 18 -24.23 -14.15 7.17
C GLN A 18 -23.94 -13.74 8.63
N SER A 19 -24.45 -14.45 9.61
CA SER A 19 -24.18 -14.22 11.03
C SER A 19 -22.68 -14.34 11.38
N ASN A 20 -21.99 -15.32 10.78
CA ASN A 20 -20.55 -15.48 11.00
C ASN A 20 -19.74 -14.38 10.31
N PHE A 21 -20.11 -13.95 9.11
CA PHE A 21 -19.47 -12.82 8.45
C PHE A 21 -19.58 -11.55 9.32
N ASP A 22 -20.79 -11.18 9.77
CA ASP A 22 -21.03 -10.01 10.60
C ASP A 22 -20.24 -10.06 11.93
N LYS A 23 -20.10 -11.27 12.50
CA LYS A 23 -19.25 -11.47 13.69
C LYS A 23 -17.76 -11.24 13.38
N GLY A 24 -17.26 -11.79 12.27
CA GLY A 24 -15.88 -11.59 11.83
C GLY A 24 -15.57 -10.12 11.55
N GLU A 25 -16.47 -9.43 10.86
CA GLU A 25 -16.37 -7.98 10.59
C GLU A 25 -16.30 -7.16 11.88
N ARG A 26 -17.18 -7.41 12.85
CA ARG A 26 -17.12 -6.72 14.16
C ARG A 26 -15.80 -6.95 14.88
N LEU A 27 -15.27 -8.17 14.85
CA LEU A 27 -13.98 -8.49 15.46
C LEU A 27 -12.83 -7.78 14.74
N PHE A 28 -12.88 -7.69 13.41
CA PHE A 28 -11.90 -6.93 12.64
C PHE A 28 -11.88 -5.44 13.06
N HIS A 29 -13.05 -4.79 13.13
CA HIS A 29 -13.16 -3.41 13.56
C HIS A 29 -12.75 -3.20 15.03
N ALA A 30 -12.93 -4.22 15.87
CA ALA A 30 -12.40 -4.24 17.24
C ALA A 30 -10.89 -4.54 17.31
N LYS A 31 -10.21 -4.70 16.17
CA LYS A 31 -8.78 -5.05 16.04
C LYS A 31 -8.41 -6.41 16.64
N LYS A 32 -9.39 -7.29 16.82
CA LYS A 32 -9.21 -8.67 17.28
C LYS A 32 -8.94 -9.58 16.07
N TYR A 33 -7.80 -9.35 15.44
CA TYR A 33 -7.49 -9.93 14.13
C TYR A 33 -7.44 -11.46 14.15
N ASP A 34 -6.87 -12.07 15.17
CA ASP A 34 -6.77 -13.55 15.28
C ASP A 34 -8.17 -14.18 15.37
N GLU A 35 -9.06 -13.61 16.22
CA GLU A 35 -10.44 -14.10 16.36
C GLU A 35 -11.23 -13.88 15.06
N ALA A 36 -11.05 -12.71 14.41
CA ALA A 36 -11.70 -12.38 13.14
C ALA A 36 -11.27 -13.34 12.04
N GLN A 37 -9.98 -13.64 11.93
CA GLN A 37 -9.44 -14.55 10.93
C GLN A 37 -10.07 -15.92 10.99
N VAL A 38 -10.12 -16.55 12.17
CA VAL A 38 -10.70 -17.89 12.33
C VAL A 38 -12.15 -17.94 11.83
N ILE A 39 -12.94 -16.92 12.18
CA ILE A 39 -14.35 -16.86 11.77
C ILE A 39 -14.49 -16.62 10.26
N LEU A 40 -13.72 -15.66 9.71
CA LEU A 40 -13.78 -15.31 8.29
C LEU A 40 -13.24 -16.44 7.39
N GLU A 41 -12.21 -17.15 7.82
CA GLU A 41 -11.76 -18.37 7.12
C GLU A 41 -12.85 -19.46 7.12
N GLY A 42 -13.64 -19.57 8.21
CA GLY A 42 -14.82 -20.41 8.26
C GLY A 42 -15.89 -20.01 7.23
N VAL A 43 -16.13 -18.72 7.06
CA VAL A 43 -17.04 -18.18 6.03
C VAL A 43 -16.50 -18.50 4.63
N LEU A 44 -15.19 -18.32 4.41
CA LEU A 44 -14.55 -18.55 3.11
C LEU A 44 -14.61 -20.02 2.67
N LYS A 45 -14.64 -20.99 3.62
CA LYS A 45 -14.84 -22.41 3.31
C LYS A 45 -16.19 -22.69 2.67
N THR A 46 -17.21 -21.96 3.06
CA THR A 46 -18.58 -22.10 2.51
C THR A 46 -18.82 -21.22 1.29
N LYS A 47 -18.14 -20.09 1.20
CA LYS A 47 -18.24 -19.12 0.12
C LYS A 47 -16.84 -18.71 -0.37
N PRO A 48 -16.16 -19.56 -1.18
CA PRO A 48 -14.73 -19.37 -1.53
C PRO A 48 -14.41 -18.10 -2.34
N SER A 49 -15.44 -17.46 -2.93
CA SER A 49 -15.29 -16.25 -3.75
C SER A 49 -16.00 -15.04 -3.14
N ASP A 50 -16.30 -15.07 -1.83
CA ASP A 50 -16.89 -13.92 -1.14
C ASP A 50 -15.89 -12.78 -1.05
N ILE A 51 -16.16 -11.71 -1.81
CA ILE A 51 -15.26 -10.57 -1.99
C ILE A 51 -14.95 -9.90 -0.66
N LYS A 52 -15.96 -9.61 0.15
CA LYS A 52 -15.78 -8.92 1.44
C LYS A 52 -14.95 -9.75 2.42
N THR A 53 -15.21 -11.06 2.48
CA THR A 53 -14.43 -11.98 3.32
C THR A 53 -12.97 -12.02 2.89
N LEU A 54 -12.70 -12.08 1.59
CA LEU A 54 -11.34 -12.04 1.05
C LEU A 54 -10.63 -10.71 1.35
N GLU A 55 -11.35 -9.56 1.27
CA GLU A 55 -10.80 -8.25 1.63
C GLU A 55 -10.36 -8.20 3.10
N TYR A 56 -11.24 -8.59 4.01
CA TYR A 56 -10.92 -8.62 5.44
C TYR A 56 -9.76 -9.57 5.75
N LEU A 57 -9.73 -10.76 5.16
CA LEU A 57 -8.63 -11.70 5.36
C LEU A 57 -7.31 -11.18 4.78
N GLY A 58 -7.34 -10.51 3.63
CA GLY A 58 -6.17 -9.84 3.05
C GLY A 58 -5.64 -8.73 3.95
N ASP A 59 -6.54 -7.89 4.49
CA ASP A 59 -6.17 -6.81 5.40
C ASP A 59 -5.66 -7.34 6.75
N ILE A 60 -6.28 -8.38 7.30
CA ILE A 60 -5.79 -9.08 8.52
C ILE A 60 -4.38 -9.60 8.30
N ALA A 61 -4.16 -10.34 7.21
CA ALA A 61 -2.84 -10.88 6.88
C ALA A 61 -1.78 -9.77 6.75
N ALA A 62 -2.13 -8.63 6.15
CA ALA A 62 -1.24 -7.47 6.06
C ALA A 62 -0.94 -6.85 7.45
N HIS A 63 -1.93 -6.73 8.33
CA HIS A 63 -1.74 -6.27 9.72
C HIS A 63 -0.83 -7.21 10.52
N GLN A 64 -0.96 -8.52 10.32
CA GLN A 64 -0.15 -9.55 10.97
C GLN A 64 1.21 -9.76 10.29
N LYS A 65 1.50 -9.02 9.21
CA LYS A 65 2.71 -9.17 8.37
C LYS A 65 2.83 -10.55 7.71
N GLU A 66 1.74 -11.25 7.52
CA GLU A 66 1.65 -12.51 6.78
C GLU A 66 1.58 -12.24 5.27
N TRP A 67 2.65 -11.61 4.73
CA TRP A 67 2.66 -11.05 3.37
C TRP A 67 2.34 -12.06 2.28
N VAL A 68 2.70 -13.33 2.46
CA VAL A 68 2.38 -14.40 1.51
C VAL A 68 0.88 -14.63 1.46
N LYS A 69 0.23 -14.81 2.62
CA LYS A 69 -1.23 -14.97 2.70
C LYS A 69 -1.97 -13.73 2.17
N GLY A 70 -1.49 -12.54 2.54
CA GLY A 70 -2.04 -11.29 2.02
C GLY A 70 -2.00 -11.23 0.49
N ALA A 71 -0.86 -11.59 -0.11
CA ALA A 71 -0.72 -11.66 -1.55
C ALA A 71 -1.66 -12.69 -2.19
N GLU A 72 -1.85 -13.87 -1.58
CA GLU A 72 -2.79 -14.90 -2.06
C GLU A 72 -4.25 -14.39 -2.07
N TYR A 73 -4.70 -13.75 -1.01
CA TYR A 73 -6.04 -13.16 -0.94
C TYR A 73 -6.23 -12.05 -1.98
N TYR A 74 -5.29 -11.11 -2.08
CA TYR A 74 -5.39 -10.02 -3.07
C TYR A 74 -5.19 -10.49 -4.51
N LYS A 75 -4.40 -11.55 -4.74
CA LYS A 75 -4.33 -12.20 -6.05
C LYS A 75 -5.72 -12.70 -6.48
N LYS A 76 -6.41 -13.41 -5.58
CA LYS A 76 -7.77 -13.89 -5.85
C LYS A 76 -8.76 -12.74 -6.07
N LEU A 77 -8.66 -11.67 -5.28
CA LEU A 77 -9.52 -10.48 -5.42
C LEU A 77 -9.33 -9.79 -6.78
N LYS A 78 -8.07 -9.57 -7.24
CA LYS A 78 -7.82 -8.97 -8.55
C LYS A 78 -8.26 -9.87 -9.73
N GLU A 79 -8.33 -11.18 -9.54
CA GLU A 79 -8.88 -12.12 -10.52
C GLU A 79 -10.42 -12.05 -10.55
N LEU A 80 -11.08 -11.95 -9.40
CA LEU A 80 -12.54 -11.84 -9.29
C LEU A 80 -13.07 -10.45 -9.70
N LYS A 81 -12.29 -9.40 -9.48
CA LYS A 81 -12.62 -8.00 -9.78
C LYS A 81 -11.45 -7.31 -10.51
N PRO A 82 -11.24 -7.63 -11.80
CA PRO A 82 -10.07 -7.16 -12.55
C PRO A 82 -10.09 -5.66 -12.89
N THR A 83 -11.14 -4.94 -12.53
CA THR A 83 -11.29 -3.49 -12.71
C THR A 83 -11.04 -2.70 -11.42
N GLU A 84 -10.78 -3.37 -10.29
CA GLU A 84 -10.58 -2.72 -9.00
C GLU A 84 -9.10 -2.43 -8.75
N ALA A 85 -8.72 -1.16 -8.86
CA ALA A 85 -7.33 -0.70 -8.75
C ALA A 85 -6.68 -1.06 -7.40
N GLU A 86 -7.46 -0.99 -6.32
CA GLU A 86 -6.97 -1.19 -4.96
C GLU A 86 -6.47 -2.62 -4.75
N TYR A 87 -7.08 -3.63 -5.39
CA TYR A 87 -6.63 -5.01 -5.24
C TYR A 87 -5.26 -5.26 -5.91
N PHE A 88 -5.01 -4.63 -7.05
CA PHE A 88 -3.69 -4.67 -7.67
C PHE A 88 -2.65 -3.96 -6.81
N TYR A 89 -2.98 -2.78 -6.27
CA TYR A 89 -2.09 -2.06 -5.38
C TYR A 89 -1.74 -2.87 -4.12
N LYS A 90 -2.74 -3.42 -3.43
CA LYS A 90 -2.53 -4.22 -2.21
C LYS A 90 -1.78 -5.52 -2.49
N TYR A 91 -2.04 -6.17 -3.64
CA TYR A 91 -1.25 -7.32 -4.09
C TYR A 91 0.23 -6.96 -4.26
N GLY A 92 0.52 -5.92 -5.03
CA GLY A 92 1.89 -5.43 -5.22
C GLY A 92 2.54 -5.00 -3.91
N GLY A 93 1.77 -4.39 -2.99
CA GLY A 93 2.21 -4.01 -1.65
C GLY A 93 2.63 -5.21 -0.79
N CYS A 94 1.85 -6.28 -0.78
CA CYS A 94 2.22 -7.52 -0.08
C CYS A 94 3.50 -8.14 -0.65
N LEU A 95 3.65 -8.16 -1.99
CA LEU A 95 4.89 -8.63 -2.63
C LEU A 95 6.09 -7.75 -2.27
N ALA A 96 5.93 -6.42 -2.24
CA ALA A 96 6.99 -5.49 -1.87
C ALA A 96 7.44 -5.68 -0.42
N MET A 97 6.50 -5.84 0.50
CA MET A 97 6.82 -6.12 1.91
C MET A 97 7.48 -7.49 2.06
N ARG A 98 7.03 -8.51 1.34
CA ARG A 98 7.69 -9.83 1.32
C ARG A 98 9.11 -9.76 0.76
N ALA A 99 9.33 -8.95 -0.29
CA ALA A 99 10.66 -8.76 -0.88
C ALA A 99 11.68 -8.20 0.11
N MET A 100 11.23 -7.40 1.11
CA MET A 100 12.10 -6.86 2.16
C MET A 100 12.53 -7.92 3.19
N GLU A 101 11.83 -9.04 3.30
CA GLU A 101 12.10 -10.12 4.28
C GLU A 101 12.92 -11.28 3.71
N VAL A 102 12.99 -11.39 2.38
CA VAL A 102 13.72 -12.49 1.72
C VAL A 102 15.10 -12.06 1.26
N ASN A 103 15.92 -13.01 0.83
CA ASN A 103 17.22 -12.68 0.24
C ASN A 103 17.06 -11.93 -1.10
N LYS A 104 18.11 -11.21 -1.51
CA LYS A 104 18.11 -10.35 -2.72
C LYS A 104 17.69 -11.07 -3.99
N LEU A 105 18.09 -12.33 -4.17
CA LEU A 105 17.75 -13.10 -5.39
C LEU A 105 16.26 -13.39 -5.46
N LYS A 106 15.65 -13.80 -4.35
CA LYS A 106 14.20 -14.01 -4.25
C LYS A 106 13.43 -12.69 -4.41
N ALA A 107 13.93 -11.61 -3.80
CA ALA A 107 13.35 -10.28 -3.94
C ALA A 107 13.33 -9.82 -5.41
N LEU A 108 14.42 -10.02 -6.15
CA LEU A 108 14.49 -9.69 -7.57
C LEU A 108 13.46 -10.45 -8.41
N GLY A 109 13.19 -11.71 -8.09
CA GLY A 109 12.14 -12.49 -8.76
C GLY A 109 10.73 -11.93 -8.59
N MET A 110 10.49 -11.08 -7.59
CA MET A 110 9.17 -10.46 -7.34
C MET A 110 9.01 -9.09 -8.02
N VAL A 111 10.11 -8.47 -8.49
CA VAL A 111 10.10 -7.08 -9.00
C VAL A 111 9.16 -6.92 -10.19
N GLY A 112 9.16 -7.89 -11.13
CA GLY A 112 8.28 -7.87 -12.29
C GLY A 112 6.80 -7.77 -11.89
N ASP A 113 6.37 -8.71 -11.04
CA ASP A 113 4.99 -8.77 -10.56
C ASP A 113 4.58 -7.52 -9.76
N MET A 114 5.50 -6.99 -8.94
CA MET A 114 5.26 -5.75 -8.18
C MET A 114 5.01 -4.56 -9.12
N LYS A 115 5.88 -4.38 -10.12
CA LYS A 115 5.76 -3.28 -11.10
C LYS A 115 4.48 -3.40 -11.89
N GLU A 116 4.19 -4.58 -12.46
CA GLU A 116 2.96 -4.85 -13.21
C GLU A 116 1.72 -4.54 -12.36
N ALA A 117 1.70 -4.95 -11.11
CA ALA A 117 0.57 -4.71 -10.22
C ALA A 117 0.35 -3.21 -9.95
N PHE A 118 1.41 -2.44 -9.65
CA PHE A 118 1.28 -1.00 -9.42
C PHE A 118 0.95 -0.22 -10.70
N GLU A 119 1.53 -0.59 -11.83
CA GLU A 119 1.20 -0.01 -13.14
C GLU A 119 -0.27 -0.29 -13.51
N LYS A 120 -0.75 -1.51 -13.26
CA LYS A 120 -2.17 -1.85 -13.47
C LYS A 120 -3.09 -1.03 -12.56
N ALA A 121 -2.72 -0.81 -11.30
CA ALA A 121 -3.48 0.05 -10.39
C ALA A 121 -3.57 1.49 -10.91
N ILE A 122 -2.49 2.03 -11.51
CA ILE A 122 -2.48 3.36 -12.12
C ILE A 122 -3.35 3.42 -13.38
N ILE A 123 -3.29 2.38 -14.23
CA ILE A 123 -4.14 2.29 -15.44
C ILE A 123 -5.62 2.30 -15.06
N LEU A 124 -6.00 1.55 -14.03
CA LEU A 124 -7.38 1.45 -13.55
C LEU A 124 -7.84 2.72 -12.81
N ASN A 125 -6.93 3.34 -12.06
CA ASN A 125 -7.18 4.61 -11.38
C ASN A 125 -6.03 5.60 -11.67
N PRO A 126 -6.18 6.47 -12.68
CA PRO A 126 -5.14 7.46 -13.03
C PRO A 126 -4.76 8.43 -11.91
N LYS A 127 -5.56 8.54 -10.84
CA LYS A 127 -5.26 9.35 -9.64
C LYS A 127 -4.67 8.54 -8.48
N HIS A 128 -4.26 7.30 -8.70
CA HIS A 128 -3.74 6.43 -7.65
C HIS A 128 -2.34 6.87 -7.19
N ILE A 129 -2.28 7.70 -6.17
CA ILE A 129 -1.04 8.25 -5.59
C ILE A 129 -0.14 7.15 -4.99
N PRO A 130 -0.65 6.21 -4.14
CA PRO A 130 0.22 5.24 -3.48
C PRO A 130 0.96 4.30 -4.46
N ALA A 131 0.35 3.94 -5.59
CA ALA A 131 1.01 3.07 -6.58
C ALA A 131 2.20 3.78 -7.26
N ARG A 132 2.09 5.09 -7.54
CA ARG A 132 3.20 5.90 -8.06
C ARG A 132 4.35 6.01 -7.07
N TRP A 133 4.05 6.22 -5.81
CA TRP A 133 5.05 6.21 -4.74
C TRP A 133 5.78 4.86 -4.66
N ALA A 134 5.05 3.75 -4.76
CA ALA A 134 5.64 2.41 -4.76
C ALA A 134 6.59 2.21 -5.95
N LEU A 135 6.19 2.64 -7.16
CA LEU A 135 7.05 2.57 -8.35
C LEU A 135 8.29 3.46 -8.23
N ILE A 136 8.16 4.68 -7.69
CA ILE A 136 9.31 5.53 -7.42
C ILE A 136 10.31 4.81 -6.52
N GLU A 137 9.87 4.24 -5.40
CA GLU A 137 10.76 3.50 -4.49
C GLU A 137 11.40 2.27 -5.17
N ILE A 138 10.65 1.51 -5.96
CA ILE A 138 11.21 0.38 -6.72
C ILE A 138 12.32 0.86 -7.65
N TYR A 139 12.09 1.91 -8.45
CA TYR A 139 13.09 2.42 -9.38
C TYR A 139 14.31 3.04 -8.70
N LEU A 140 14.17 3.56 -7.48
CA LEU A 140 15.28 4.05 -6.69
C LEU A 140 16.09 2.91 -6.06
N GLN A 141 15.43 1.87 -5.53
CA GLN A 141 16.09 0.81 -4.77
C GLN A 141 16.82 -0.22 -5.66
N LEU A 142 16.39 -0.39 -6.90
CA LEU A 142 17.04 -1.31 -7.82
C LEU A 142 18.34 -0.71 -8.38
N PRO A 143 19.40 -1.52 -8.49
CA PRO A 143 20.57 -1.15 -9.30
C PRO A 143 20.18 -0.91 -10.76
N GLY A 144 20.88 0.01 -11.46
CA GLY A 144 20.57 0.35 -12.85
C GLY A 144 20.53 -0.87 -13.80
N PHE A 145 21.49 -1.80 -13.66
CA PHE A 145 21.55 -3.02 -14.47
C PHE A 145 20.44 -4.03 -14.15
N LEU A 146 19.69 -3.83 -13.05
CA LEU A 146 18.50 -4.60 -12.67
C LEU A 146 17.19 -3.83 -12.89
N GLY A 147 17.26 -2.74 -13.67
CA GLY A 147 16.09 -1.96 -14.05
C GLY A 147 15.78 -0.79 -13.12
N GLY A 148 16.71 -0.39 -12.24
CA GLY A 148 16.65 0.87 -11.51
C GLY A 148 16.81 2.06 -12.46
N SER A 149 16.07 3.14 -12.22
CA SER A 149 16.07 4.29 -13.14
C SER A 149 15.63 5.57 -12.45
N GLU A 150 16.55 6.52 -12.37
CA GLU A 150 16.21 7.87 -11.90
C GLU A 150 15.18 8.52 -12.83
N SER A 151 15.34 8.36 -14.14
CA SER A 151 14.42 8.93 -15.15
C SER A 151 12.98 8.43 -14.93
N LYS A 152 12.79 7.13 -14.69
CA LYS A 152 11.46 6.56 -14.39
C LYS A 152 10.91 7.06 -13.05
N ALA A 153 11.73 7.17 -12.02
CA ALA A 153 11.31 7.75 -10.75
C ALA A 153 10.85 9.22 -10.92
N LEU A 154 11.57 10.01 -11.72
CA LEU A 154 11.21 11.39 -12.04
C LEU A 154 9.93 11.49 -12.89
N GLU A 155 9.67 10.55 -13.80
CA GLU A 155 8.44 10.46 -14.59
C GLU A 155 7.22 10.31 -13.65
N TYR A 156 7.21 9.31 -12.76
CA TYR A 156 6.13 9.13 -11.79
C TYR A 156 6.01 10.30 -10.79
N SER A 157 7.13 10.92 -10.42
CA SER A 157 7.12 12.13 -9.60
C SER A 157 6.45 13.30 -10.33
N SER A 158 6.65 13.42 -11.64
CA SER A 158 5.99 14.45 -12.47
C SER A 158 4.49 14.20 -12.60
N GLU A 159 4.07 12.93 -12.72
CA GLU A 159 2.65 12.56 -12.67
C GLU A 159 2.03 12.87 -11.30
N LEU A 160 2.74 12.59 -10.19
CA LEU A 160 2.29 12.98 -8.86
C LEU A 160 2.08 14.48 -8.74
N MET A 161 2.96 15.30 -9.33
CA MET A 161 2.85 16.76 -9.33
C MET A 161 1.53 17.25 -9.98
N GLN A 162 1.03 16.55 -10.99
CA GLN A 162 -0.26 16.87 -11.64
C GLN A 162 -1.48 16.48 -10.79
N ILE A 163 -1.33 15.49 -9.90
CA ILE A 163 -2.41 14.97 -9.06
C ILE A 163 -2.44 15.69 -7.70
N SER A 164 -1.27 15.86 -7.11
CA SER A 164 -1.05 16.46 -5.79
C SER A 164 0.30 17.16 -5.78
N SER A 165 0.30 18.49 -5.73
CA SER A 165 1.54 19.27 -5.65
C SER A 165 2.39 18.89 -4.44
N VAL A 166 1.74 18.53 -3.31
CA VAL A 166 2.45 18.09 -2.09
C VAL A 166 3.21 16.79 -2.36
N ASP A 167 2.54 15.79 -2.93
CA ASP A 167 3.18 14.50 -3.27
C ASP A 167 4.24 14.66 -4.35
N GLY A 168 4.01 15.53 -5.33
CA GLY A 168 5.00 15.88 -6.34
C GLY A 168 6.29 16.44 -5.74
N TYR A 169 6.19 17.44 -4.85
CA TYR A 169 7.37 18.00 -4.17
C TYR A 169 8.00 17.00 -3.19
N LEU A 170 7.21 16.24 -2.44
CA LEU A 170 7.72 15.20 -1.54
C LEU A 170 8.51 14.14 -2.32
N SER A 171 7.98 13.68 -3.44
CA SER A 171 8.64 12.66 -4.28
C SER A 171 9.92 13.19 -4.94
N ARG A 172 9.92 14.43 -5.43
CA ARG A 172 11.13 15.11 -5.90
C ARG A 172 12.20 15.18 -4.81
N GLY A 173 11.79 15.65 -3.62
CA GLY A 173 12.70 15.71 -2.46
C GLY A 173 13.25 14.34 -2.10
N ARG A 174 12.43 13.28 -2.16
CA ARG A 174 12.85 11.90 -1.90
C ARG A 174 13.86 11.38 -2.92
N ILE A 175 13.67 11.68 -4.21
CA ILE A 175 14.61 11.33 -5.28
C ILE A 175 15.93 12.05 -5.07
N ASP A 176 15.90 13.37 -4.83
CA ASP A 176 17.09 14.16 -4.58
C ASP A 176 17.84 13.71 -3.32
N GLU A 177 17.14 13.36 -2.24
CA GLU A 177 17.73 12.81 -1.02
C GLU A 177 18.42 11.47 -1.29
N TYR A 178 17.82 10.59 -2.08
CA TYR A 178 18.41 9.30 -2.45
C TYR A 178 19.74 9.46 -3.18
N PHE A 179 19.81 10.41 -4.13
CA PHE A 179 21.03 10.75 -4.86
C PHE A 179 21.95 11.76 -4.14
N LYS A 180 21.70 12.01 -2.85
CA LYS A 180 22.48 12.91 -1.99
C LYS A 180 22.56 14.36 -2.49
N ARG A 181 21.61 14.79 -3.30
CA ARG A 181 21.44 16.17 -3.75
C ARG A 181 20.68 16.97 -2.69
N TYR A 182 21.26 17.07 -1.48
CA TYR A 182 20.59 17.61 -0.30
C TYR A 182 20.08 19.05 -0.44
N PRO A 183 20.76 20.00 -1.11
CA PRO A 183 20.19 21.32 -1.34
C PRO A 183 18.90 21.30 -2.17
N SER A 184 18.83 20.46 -3.20
CA SER A 184 17.63 20.26 -4.00
C SER A 184 16.52 19.56 -3.19
N ALA A 185 16.87 18.57 -2.38
CA ALA A 185 15.95 17.89 -1.49
C ALA A 185 15.33 18.88 -0.48
N GLU A 186 16.15 19.76 0.14
CA GLU A 186 15.69 20.80 1.05
C GLU A 186 14.67 21.73 0.37
N LYS A 187 14.98 22.23 -0.82
CA LYS A 187 14.08 23.11 -1.60
C LYS A 187 12.72 22.44 -1.85
N ASN A 188 12.75 21.17 -2.27
CA ASN A 188 11.52 20.43 -2.57
C ASN A 188 10.72 20.13 -1.29
N TYR A 189 11.35 19.70 -0.20
CA TYR A 189 10.66 19.44 1.06
C TYR A 189 10.13 20.72 1.73
N LEU A 190 10.84 21.85 1.62
CA LEU A 190 10.34 23.16 2.06
C LEU A 190 9.04 23.49 1.32
N ARG A 191 9.03 23.34 -0.01
CA ARG A 191 7.85 23.64 -0.81
C ARG A 191 6.68 22.71 -0.47
N ALA A 192 6.94 21.41 -0.27
CA ALA A 192 5.94 20.48 0.19
C ALA A 192 5.36 20.87 1.55
N ASN A 193 6.21 21.34 2.49
CA ASN A 193 5.78 21.73 3.83
C ASN A 193 4.99 23.04 3.83
N GLU A 194 5.35 24.02 3.00
CA GLU A 194 4.61 25.28 2.83
C GLU A 194 3.17 25.04 2.34
N ILE A 195 3.01 24.11 1.38
CA ILE A 195 1.70 23.81 0.80
C ILE A 195 0.90 22.87 1.70
N GLY A 196 1.53 21.79 2.17
CA GLY A 196 0.85 20.68 2.83
C GLY A 196 0.59 20.93 4.33
N LYS A 197 1.43 21.71 5.01
CA LYS A 197 1.33 22.04 6.43
C LYS A 197 0.91 20.86 7.32
N SER A 198 1.45 19.68 7.02
CA SER A 198 1.07 18.42 7.65
C SER A 198 2.22 17.81 8.44
N LYS A 199 1.89 16.90 9.37
CA LYS A 199 2.89 16.12 10.10
C LYS A 199 3.85 15.37 9.15
N VAL A 200 3.36 14.88 8.00
CA VAL A 200 4.18 14.16 7.03
C VAL A 200 5.22 15.08 6.38
N THR A 201 4.79 16.25 5.88
CA THR A 201 5.69 17.21 5.23
C THR A 201 6.70 17.78 6.22
N PHE A 202 6.25 18.12 7.44
CA PHE A 202 7.14 18.50 8.53
C PHE A 202 8.21 17.45 8.81
N GLN A 203 7.79 16.18 9.01
CA GLN A 203 8.69 15.09 9.37
C GLN A 203 9.78 14.84 8.32
N LYS A 204 9.43 14.94 7.02
CA LYS A 204 10.41 14.77 5.93
C LYS A 204 11.49 15.83 5.96
N LEU A 205 11.11 17.10 6.08
CA LEU A 205 12.04 18.22 6.16
C LEU A 205 12.87 18.18 7.45
N TYR A 206 12.23 17.90 8.59
CA TYR A 206 12.88 17.79 9.89
C TYR A 206 13.95 16.68 9.89
N ASN A 207 13.64 15.51 9.32
CA ASN A 207 14.57 14.40 9.21
C ASN A 207 15.75 14.73 8.26
N LEU A 208 15.51 15.47 7.19
CA LEU A 208 16.57 15.93 6.30
C LEU A 208 17.56 16.82 7.07
N TYR A 209 17.07 17.80 7.85
CA TYR A 209 17.92 18.68 8.65
C TYR A 209 18.74 17.92 9.67
N LEU A 210 18.12 17.02 10.45
CA LEU A 210 18.83 16.29 11.49
C LEU A 210 19.79 15.24 10.93
N ASN A 211 19.34 14.44 9.97
CA ASN A 211 20.03 13.21 9.62
C ASN A 211 20.96 13.35 8.42
N LYS A 212 20.69 14.31 7.52
CA LYS A 212 21.47 14.47 6.28
C LYS A 212 22.30 15.76 6.28
N LEU A 213 21.67 16.89 6.59
CA LEU A 213 22.34 18.19 6.62
C LEU A 213 23.08 18.44 7.94
N LYS A 214 22.77 17.68 9.00
CA LYS A 214 23.36 17.85 10.33
C LYS A 214 23.20 19.28 10.87
N ASP A 215 22.04 19.90 10.60
CA ASP A 215 21.68 21.25 11.03
C ASP A 215 20.56 21.22 12.08
N PRO A 216 20.90 21.01 13.37
CA PRO A 216 19.92 20.99 14.45
C PRO A 216 19.26 22.36 14.69
N LYS A 217 19.90 23.48 14.28
CA LYS A 217 19.30 24.81 14.44
C LYS A 217 18.08 24.96 13.52
N LYS A 218 18.23 24.63 12.22
CA LYS A 218 17.11 24.63 11.29
C LYS A 218 16.01 23.63 11.72
N ALA A 219 16.37 22.47 12.24
CA ALA A 219 15.41 21.49 12.73
C ALA A 219 14.59 22.05 13.91
N GLN A 220 15.24 22.68 14.89
CA GLN A 220 14.55 23.31 16.02
C GLN A 220 13.66 24.47 15.60
N GLU A 221 14.12 25.32 14.69
CA GLU A 221 13.30 26.43 14.17
C GLU A 221 12.04 25.91 13.46
N LEU A 222 12.21 24.88 12.60
CA LEU A 222 11.08 24.23 11.93
C LEU A 222 10.08 23.65 12.94
N LYS A 223 10.57 22.96 13.99
CA LYS A 223 9.75 22.39 15.04
C LYS A 223 8.94 23.47 15.77
N ARG A 224 9.58 24.56 16.17
CA ARG A 224 8.90 25.70 16.82
C ARG A 224 7.78 26.29 15.96
N LYS A 225 8.02 26.42 14.64
CA LYS A 225 6.99 26.92 13.69
C LYS A 225 5.84 25.94 13.48
N PHE A 226 6.08 24.65 13.67
CA PHE A 226 5.05 23.63 13.52
C PHE A 226 4.16 23.46 14.77
N GLU A 227 4.72 23.75 15.96
CA GLU A 227 4.05 23.65 17.25
C GLU A 227 3.31 24.96 17.65
N ALA A 228 3.55 26.08 16.94
CA ALA A 228 2.92 27.40 17.15
C ALA A 228 1.58 27.49 16.40
#